data_a891e5d6cfd55555d0fa07ec2b12a9d6
#
_entry.id   a891e5d6cfd55555d0fa07ec2b12a9d6
#
_cell.length_a   1.000
_cell.length_b   1.000
_cell.length_c   1.000
_cell.angle_alpha   90.00
_cell.angle_beta   90.00
_cell.angle_gamma   90.00
#
_symmetry.space_group_name_H-M   'P 1'
#
loop_
_entity.id
_entity.type
_entity.pdbx_description
1 polymer ?
#
loop_
_entity_poly.entity_id
_entity_poly.type
_entity_poly.pdbx_seq_one_letter_code
_entity_poly.pdbx_strand_id
1 'polypeptide(L)'
;TQNNPDTNLHAAIHNRRDDLIALTQDLIRIPTLNPPGDCYREICEYLDRRLQKSGFATELIRAHGTPGDSDKYPRWNIVARHEGARSGDCVHFNSHTDVV
;
A
#
# COMPACT_ATOMS: atom_id res chain seq x y z
N THR A 1 -14.61 32.46 8.58
CA THR A 1 -14.44 31.23 9.36
C THR A 1 -13.16 30.52 8.96
N GLN A 2 -12.30 30.27 9.91
CA GLN A 2 -11.08 29.50 9.70
C GLN A 2 -11.41 28.01 9.66
N ASN A 3 -10.98 27.35 8.59
CA ASN A 3 -11.09 25.91 8.50
C ASN A 3 -9.98 25.27 9.33
N ASN A 4 -10.35 24.37 10.23
CA ASN A 4 -9.39 23.55 10.96
C ASN A 4 -8.83 22.50 9.97
N PRO A 5 -7.49 22.42 9.76
CA PRO A 5 -6.90 21.41 8.88
C PRO A 5 -7.28 19.98 9.26
N ASP A 6 -7.37 19.66 10.54
CA ASP A 6 -7.77 18.32 11.00
C ASP A 6 -9.21 18.00 10.62
N THR A 7 -10.12 18.97 10.74
CA THR A 7 -11.51 18.81 10.32
C THR A 7 -11.60 18.58 8.81
N ASN A 8 -10.82 19.32 8.02
CA ASN A 8 -10.78 19.15 6.58
C ASN A 8 -10.24 17.76 6.20
N LEU A 9 -9.22 17.27 6.88
CA LEU A 9 -8.67 15.94 6.65
C LEU A 9 -9.68 14.86 7.00
N HIS A 10 -10.35 14.98 8.14
CA HIS A 10 -11.38 14.03 8.55
C HIS A 10 -12.54 13.98 7.54
N ALA A 11 -12.98 15.13 7.07
CA ALA A 11 -14.03 15.22 6.06
C ALA A 11 -13.60 14.57 4.74
N ALA A 12 -12.36 14.81 4.31
CA ALA A 12 -11.81 14.22 3.09
C ALA A 12 -11.76 12.69 3.19
N ILE A 13 -11.32 12.17 4.33
CA ILE A 13 -11.28 10.71 4.56
C ILE A 13 -12.70 10.14 4.59
N HIS A 14 -13.61 10.78 5.29
CA HIS A 14 -15.01 10.35 5.37
C HIS A 14 -15.66 10.31 3.99
N ASN A 15 -15.41 11.29 3.15
CA ASN A 15 -15.93 11.35 1.79
C ASN A 15 -15.37 10.23 0.89
N ARG A 16 -14.26 9.61 1.27
CA ARG A 16 -13.64 8.47 0.56
C ARG A 16 -13.95 7.13 1.22
N ARG A 17 -14.94 7.10 2.10
CA ARG A 17 -15.28 5.89 2.87
C ARG A 17 -15.58 4.70 1.96
N ASP A 18 -16.41 4.89 0.94
CA ASP A 18 -16.80 3.81 0.05
C ASP A 18 -15.61 3.30 -0.78
N ASP A 19 -14.72 4.21 -1.20
CA ASP A 19 -13.48 3.85 -1.87
C ASP A 19 -12.56 3.03 -0.97
N LEU A 20 -12.46 3.39 0.31
CA LEU A 20 -11.67 2.65 1.30
C LEU A 20 -12.21 1.24 1.51
N ILE A 21 -13.52 1.10 1.60
CA ILE A 21 -14.17 -0.21 1.74
C ILE A 21 -13.91 -1.06 0.49
N ALA A 22 -14.08 -0.50 -0.69
CA ALA A 22 -13.86 -1.19 -1.95
C ALA A 22 -12.39 -1.63 -2.10
N LEU A 23 -11.44 -0.76 -1.75
CA LEU A 23 -10.01 -1.09 -1.75
C LEU A 23 -9.70 -2.23 -0.79
N THR A 24 -10.24 -2.17 0.41
CA THR A 24 -10.05 -3.23 1.42
C THR A 24 -10.58 -4.56 0.92
N GLN A 25 -11.75 -4.56 0.30
CA GLN A 25 -12.34 -5.77 -0.29
C GLN A 25 -11.47 -6.34 -1.40
N ASP A 26 -10.93 -5.49 -2.27
CA ASP A 26 -10.02 -5.92 -3.34
C ASP A 26 -8.76 -6.56 -2.78
N LEU A 27 -8.18 -5.97 -1.74
CA LEU A 27 -6.98 -6.51 -1.09
C LEU A 27 -7.25 -7.86 -0.41
N ILE A 28 -8.40 -8.01 0.24
CA ILE A 28 -8.80 -9.26 0.90
C ILE A 28 -8.99 -10.38 -0.13
N ARG A 29 -9.43 -10.07 -1.33
CA ARG A 29 -9.62 -11.07 -2.40
C ARG A 29 -8.31 -11.67 -2.92
N ILE A 30 -7.18 -11.02 -2.67
CA ILE A 30 -5.86 -11.57 -3.01
C ILE A 30 -5.36 -12.35 -1.79
N PRO A 31 -5.29 -13.69 -1.86
CA PRO A 31 -5.06 -14.52 -0.68
C PRO A 31 -3.58 -14.56 -0.28
N THR A 32 -3.12 -13.52 0.37
CA THR A 32 -1.72 -13.36 0.82
C THR A 32 -1.47 -14.10 2.13
N LEU A 33 -1.70 -15.40 2.13
CA LEU A 33 -1.54 -16.23 3.32
C LEU A 33 -0.07 -16.50 3.65
N ASN A 34 0.34 -16.22 4.86
CA ASN A 34 1.67 -16.52 5.36
C ASN A 34 1.57 -17.22 6.75
N PRO A 35 2.12 -18.42 6.96
CA PRO A 35 2.79 -19.26 5.95
C PRO A 35 1.85 -19.77 4.86
N PRO A 36 2.36 -20.06 3.65
CA PRO A 36 3.77 -20.06 3.22
C PRO A 36 4.27 -18.75 2.62
N GLY A 37 3.41 -17.77 2.34
CA GLY A 37 3.75 -16.54 1.67
C GLY A 37 3.20 -16.47 0.25
N ASP A 38 1.92 -16.74 0.12
CA ASP A 38 1.22 -16.74 -1.17
C ASP A 38 0.96 -15.34 -1.69
N CYS A 39 0.95 -15.19 -3.00
CA CYS A 39 0.41 -14.03 -3.72
C CYS A 39 1.06 -12.68 -3.39
N TYR A 40 2.28 -12.65 -2.87
CA TYR A 40 2.95 -11.37 -2.58
C TYR A 40 3.19 -10.54 -3.83
N ARG A 41 3.59 -11.19 -4.92
CA ARG A 41 3.78 -10.49 -6.20
C ARG A 41 2.46 -9.91 -6.70
N GLU A 42 1.39 -10.69 -6.66
CA GLU A 42 0.08 -10.27 -7.15
C GLU A 42 -0.46 -9.06 -6.39
N ILE A 43 -0.35 -9.06 -5.05
CA ILE A 43 -0.82 -7.93 -4.27
C ILE A 43 0.05 -6.70 -4.47
N CYS A 44 1.37 -6.88 -4.61
CA CYS A 44 2.28 -5.78 -4.91
C CYS A 44 2.00 -5.19 -6.29
N GLU A 45 1.72 -6.00 -7.29
CA GLU A 45 1.36 -5.52 -8.63
C GLU A 45 0.01 -4.78 -8.62
N TYR A 46 -0.96 -5.26 -7.86
CA TYR A 46 -2.23 -4.57 -7.67
C TYR A 46 -2.02 -3.18 -7.05
N LEU A 47 -1.26 -3.12 -5.95
CA LEU A 47 -0.95 -1.87 -5.27
C LEU A 47 -0.13 -0.93 -6.14
N ASP A 48 0.79 -1.47 -6.93
CA ASP A 48 1.59 -0.71 -7.88
C ASP A 48 0.71 0.06 -8.86
N ARG A 49 -0.21 -0.63 -9.51
CA ARG A 49 -1.14 0.00 -10.45
C ARG A 49 -2.00 1.06 -9.76
N ARG A 50 -2.49 0.75 -8.58
CA ARG A 50 -3.36 1.67 -7.84
C ARG A 50 -2.63 2.92 -7.38
N LEU A 51 -1.42 2.77 -6.87
CA LEU A 51 -0.60 3.88 -6.41
C LEU A 51 -0.14 4.76 -7.56
N GLN A 52 0.26 4.17 -8.68
CA GLN A 52 0.62 4.94 -9.89
C GLN A 52 -0.56 5.76 -10.40
N LYS A 53 -1.75 5.19 -10.39
CA LYS A 53 -2.97 5.89 -10.78
C LYS A 53 -3.25 7.09 -9.87
N SER A 54 -2.83 7.03 -8.62
CA SER A 54 -2.95 8.12 -7.66
C SER A 54 -1.77 9.10 -7.69
N GLY A 55 -0.83 8.94 -8.60
CA GLY A 55 0.29 9.87 -8.80
C GLY A 55 1.55 9.52 -8.03
N PHE A 56 1.65 8.35 -7.43
CA PHE A 56 2.86 7.90 -6.75
C PHE A 56 3.89 7.34 -7.72
N ALA A 57 5.17 7.58 -7.41
CA ALA A 57 6.27 6.86 -8.00
C ALA A 57 6.48 5.57 -7.20
N THR A 58 6.50 4.44 -7.88
CA THR A 58 6.51 3.13 -7.23
C THR A 58 7.72 2.30 -7.62
N GLU A 59 8.13 1.41 -6.72
CA GLU A 59 9.18 0.43 -6.94
C GLU A 59 8.80 -0.90 -6.33
N LEU A 60 8.87 -1.97 -7.12
CA LEU A 60 8.69 -3.34 -6.64
C LEU A 60 10.06 -3.93 -6.32
N ILE A 61 10.20 -4.45 -5.11
CA ILE A 61 11.48 -4.97 -4.61
C ILE A 61 11.32 -6.46 -4.27
N ARG A 62 12.08 -7.31 -4.97
CA ARG A 62 12.19 -8.72 -4.60
C ARG A 62 13.16 -8.85 -3.42
N ALA A 63 12.66 -9.39 -2.32
CA ALA A 63 13.45 -9.59 -1.10
C ALA A 63 14.19 -10.95 -1.14
N HIS A 64 15.22 -11.02 -1.98
CA HIS A 64 16.02 -12.25 -2.16
C HIS A 64 16.72 -12.66 -0.87
N GLY A 65 16.67 -13.97 -0.58
CA GLY A 65 17.43 -14.57 0.51
C GLY A 65 16.97 -14.21 1.91
N THR A 66 15.85 -13.50 2.05
CA THR A 66 15.25 -13.23 3.35
C THR A 66 14.56 -14.49 3.90
N PRO A 67 14.35 -14.58 5.23
CA PRO A 67 13.65 -15.73 5.80
C PRO A 67 12.29 -15.98 5.14
N GLY A 68 12.07 -17.21 4.68
CA GLY A 68 10.84 -17.60 4.02
C GLY A 68 10.79 -17.32 2.52
N ASP A 69 11.78 -16.62 1.96
CA ASP A 69 11.85 -16.37 0.52
C ASP A 69 12.27 -17.64 -0.23
N SER A 70 11.59 -17.90 -1.34
CA SER A 70 11.93 -18.98 -2.27
C SER A 70 11.40 -18.67 -3.66
N ASP A 71 11.80 -19.41 -4.67
CA ASP A 71 11.25 -19.25 -6.01
C ASP A 71 9.77 -19.64 -6.07
N LYS A 72 9.35 -20.57 -5.23
CA LYS A 72 7.94 -20.97 -5.12
C LYS A 72 7.11 -19.95 -4.39
N TYR A 73 7.67 -19.33 -3.35
CA TYR A 73 7.01 -18.31 -2.52
C TYR A 73 7.87 -17.06 -2.43
N PRO A 74 7.97 -16.31 -3.53
CA PRO A 74 8.83 -15.12 -3.58
C PRO A 74 8.31 -14.01 -2.69
N ARG A 75 9.22 -13.42 -1.92
CA ARG A 75 8.92 -12.28 -1.06
C ARG A 75 9.07 -10.99 -1.86
N TRP A 76 8.00 -10.22 -1.90
CA TRP A 76 7.97 -8.94 -2.61
C TRP A 76 7.55 -7.82 -1.68
N ASN A 77 8.14 -6.67 -1.89
CA ASN A 77 7.76 -5.42 -1.25
C ASN A 77 7.42 -4.39 -2.31
N ILE A 78 6.59 -3.43 -1.95
CA ILE A 78 6.34 -2.26 -2.77
C ILE A 78 6.66 -1.02 -1.96
N VAL A 79 7.37 -0.09 -2.59
CA VAL A 79 7.68 1.23 -2.03
C VAL A 79 7.05 2.26 -2.96
N ALA A 80 6.36 3.22 -2.38
CA ALA A 80 5.74 4.30 -3.12
C ALA A 80 6.14 5.64 -2.51
N ARG A 81 6.38 6.62 -3.37
CA ARG A 81 6.79 7.95 -2.96
C ARG A 81 5.95 8.99 -3.69
N HIS A 82 5.51 9.98 -2.94
CA HIS A 82 4.85 11.16 -3.48
C HIS A 82 5.52 12.40 -2.91
N GLU A 83 6.03 13.25 -3.77
CA GLU A 83 6.64 14.50 -3.35
C GLU A 83 5.57 15.57 -3.12
N GLY A 84 5.68 16.25 -1.99
CA GLY A 84 4.83 17.40 -1.70
C GLY A 84 5.22 18.61 -2.53
N ALA A 85 4.34 19.62 -2.54
CA ALA A 85 4.54 20.84 -3.29
C ALA A 85 5.64 21.74 -2.72
N ARG A 86 6.02 21.53 -1.47
CA ARG A 86 7.05 22.31 -0.75
C ARG A 86 8.06 21.38 -0.08
N SER A 87 9.29 21.87 0.08
CA SER A 87 10.26 21.16 0.91
C SER A 87 9.83 21.14 2.37
N GLY A 88 10.12 20.08 3.06
CA GLY A 88 9.72 19.90 4.45
C GLY A 88 9.90 18.46 4.90
N ASP A 89 9.21 18.14 5.97
CA ASP A 89 9.29 16.81 6.57
C ASP A 89 8.59 15.77 5.70
N CYS A 90 9.08 14.55 5.79
CA CYS A 90 8.50 13.40 5.12
C CYS A 90 7.69 12.59 6.13
N VAL A 91 6.50 12.16 5.72
CA VAL A 91 5.69 11.20 6.46
C VAL A 91 5.89 9.83 5.83
N HIS A 92 6.27 8.85 6.65
CA HIS A 92 6.47 7.48 6.19
C HIS A 92 5.45 6.56 6.83
N PHE A 93 4.71 5.84 5.99
CA PHE A 93 3.80 4.77 6.42
C PHE A 93 4.46 3.42 6.16
N ASN A 94 4.43 2.55 7.14
CA ASN A 94 4.96 1.20 7.01
C ASN A 94 3.90 0.20 7.47
N SER A 95 3.58 -0.74 6.62
CA SER A 95 2.59 -1.77 6.93
C SER A 95 2.93 -3.07 6.20
N HIS A 96 2.09 -4.08 6.38
CA HIS A 96 2.26 -5.37 5.72
C HIS A 96 0.98 -5.79 5.01
N THR A 97 1.12 -6.69 4.04
CA THR A 97 0.01 -7.15 3.20
C THR A 97 -0.41 -8.59 3.50
N ASP A 98 0.40 -9.32 4.24
CA ASP A 98 0.12 -10.73 4.50
C ASP A 98 -0.87 -10.91 5.65
N VAL A 99 -1.54 -12.04 5.59
CA VAL A 99 -2.50 -12.50 6.60
C VAL A 99 -2.15 -13.92 7.05
N VAL A 100 -2.66 -14.33 8.19
CA VAL A 100 -2.49 -15.68 8.73
C VAL A 100 -3.72 -16.54 8.49
#